data_9d6dcdb9ec68bf0ab19413da49685e76
#
_entry.id   9d6dcdb9ec68bf0ab19413da49685e76
#
_cell.length_a   1.000
_cell.length_b   1.000
_cell.length_c   1.000
_cell.angle_alpha   90.00
_cell.angle_beta   90.00
_cell.angle_gamma   90.00
#
_symmetry.space_group_name_H-M   'P 1'
#
loop_
_entity.id
_entity.type
_entity.pdbx_description
1 polymer ?
#
loop_
_entity_poly.entity_id
_entity_poly.type
_entity_poly.pdbx_seq_one_letter_code
_entity_poly.pdbx_strand_id
1 'polypeptide(L)'
;LVGSEMCIRDRGGTGSAKSTLVSLIPRLYEATEGVVSVGGHDVREYTMEALRQGCAMVLQKNTLFSGTIRENLRWGREDATDAEMEEACRMACADEFISRMPDGYDTHIEQGGANVSGGQKQRLCIARAILRRPRVLILDDSTSAVDTATDARIRAALRQALPGSTKLIIAQRISSVMDADLIVVLDDGKISGAGTHDRLMATNRIYQEVYKSQQEGATIDG
;
A
#
# COMPACT_ATOMS: atom_id res chain seq x y z
N LEU A 1 3.83 3.38 16.94
CA LEU A 1 2.76 2.51 16.44
C LEU A 1 3.39 1.24 15.89
N VAL A 2 3.36 0.13 16.62
CA VAL A 2 3.85 -1.18 16.17
C VAL A 2 2.64 -2.04 15.85
N GLY A 3 2.56 -2.57 14.62
CA GLY A 3 1.46 -3.44 14.19
C GLY A 3 0.14 -2.74 13.88
N SER A 4 0.12 -1.40 13.80
CA SER A 4 -1.08 -0.61 13.53
C SER A 4 -1.26 -0.30 12.03
N GLU A 5 -2.50 -0.12 11.62
CA GLU A 5 -2.85 0.43 10.31
C GLU A 5 -3.13 1.93 10.44
N MET A 6 -2.36 2.73 9.70
CA MET A 6 -2.61 4.17 9.55
C MET A 6 -3.01 4.45 8.11
N CYS A 7 -4.11 5.14 7.93
CA CYS A 7 -4.57 5.55 6.62
C CYS A 7 -4.49 7.07 6.47
N ILE A 8 -3.99 7.52 5.32
CA ILE A 8 -3.86 8.94 4.98
C ILE A 8 -4.83 9.26 3.86
N ARG A 9 -5.72 10.22 4.11
CA ARG A 9 -6.71 10.69 3.13
C ARG A 9 -6.61 12.18 2.91
N ASP A 10 -6.89 12.62 1.69
CA ASP A 10 -6.91 14.01 1.28
C ASP A 10 -8.18 14.35 0.48
N ARG A 11 -8.61 15.60 0.52
CA ARG A 11 -9.70 16.17 -0.29
C ARG A 11 -9.22 16.57 -1.70
N GLY A 12 -7.91 16.74 -1.90
CA GLY A 12 -7.33 17.23 -3.14
C GLY A 12 -7.13 16.17 -4.21
N GLY A 13 -7.19 16.59 -5.47
CA GLY A 13 -6.89 15.77 -6.65
C GLY A 13 -5.46 15.22 -6.70
N THR A 14 -5.16 14.50 -7.77
CA THR A 14 -3.84 13.93 -8.06
C THR A 14 -2.71 14.96 -7.96
N GLY A 15 -1.72 14.72 -7.09
CA GLY A 15 -0.60 15.61 -6.82
C GLY A 15 -0.49 16.08 -5.38
N SER A 16 -1.30 15.51 -4.50
CA SER A 16 -1.36 15.88 -3.09
C SER A 16 -0.10 15.47 -2.32
N ALA A 17 0.19 16.19 -1.26
CA ALA A 17 1.31 15.98 -0.35
C ALA A 17 1.39 14.56 0.28
N LYS A 18 0.41 13.67 0.06
CA LYS A 18 0.34 12.32 0.66
C LYS A 18 1.54 11.45 0.28
N SER A 19 1.76 11.26 -1.03
CA SER A 19 2.88 10.44 -1.53
C SER A 19 4.22 11.03 -1.10
N THR A 20 4.34 12.36 -1.09
CA THR A 20 5.54 13.05 -0.58
C THR A 20 5.73 12.78 0.90
N LEU A 21 4.66 12.89 1.71
CA LEU A 21 4.70 12.65 3.14
C LEU A 21 5.20 11.23 3.48
N VAL A 22 4.62 10.20 2.86
CA VAL A 22 5.05 8.82 3.14
C VAL A 22 6.43 8.52 2.57
N SER A 23 6.87 9.22 1.54
CA SER A 23 8.21 9.09 0.94
C SER A 23 9.33 9.63 1.84
N LEU A 24 9.00 10.45 2.86
CA LEU A 24 9.95 10.88 3.89
C LEU A 24 10.38 9.71 4.79
N ILE A 25 9.54 8.70 4.97
CA ILE A 25 9.82 7.56 5.85
C ILE A 25 11.01 6.74 5.36
N PRO A 26 11.05 6.25 4.09
CA PRO A 26 12.23 5.57 3.55
C PRO A 26 13.32 6.53 3.07
N ARG A 27 13.22 7.84 3.39
CA ARG A 27 14.12 8.90 2.95
C ARG A 27 14.32 8.91 1.44
N LEU A 28 13.22 8.86 0.67
CA LEU A 28 13.24 9.18 -0.76
C LEU A 28 13.29 10.71 -0.96
N TYR A 29 12.76 11.45 0.01
CA TYR A 29 12.92 12.88 0.19
C TYR A 29 13.33 13.17 1.63
N GLU A 30 13.96 14.30 1.87
CA GLU A 30 14.30 14.78 3.20
C GLU A 30 13.32 15.86 3.64
N ALA A 31 12.94 15.83 4.93
CA ALA A 31 12.16 16.90 5.52
C ALA A 31 13.03 18.17 5.62
N THR A 32 12.53 19.28 5.11
CA THR A 32 13.20 20.58 5.21
C THR A 32 13.10 21.16 6.62
N GLU A 33 12.00 20.85 7.32
CA GLU A 33 11.75 21.24 8.70
C GLU A 33 11.10 20.08 9.45
N GLY A 34 11.29 20.04 10.76
CA GLY A 34 10.74 19.00 11.62
C GLY A 34 11.56 17.71 11.64
N VAL A 35 10.99 16.66 12.22
CA VAL A 35 11.63 15.36 12.42
C VAL A 35 10.70 14.25 11.96
N VAL A 36 11.23 13.29 11.20
CA VAL A 36 10.55 12.04 10.83
C VAL A 36 11.17 10.92 11.64
N SER A 37 10.36 10.22 12.45
CA SER A 37 10.85 9.15 13.31
C SER A 37 10.25 7.80 12.94
N VAL A 38 11.07 6.76 12.93
CA VAL A 38 10.69 5.35 12.76
C VAL A 38 11.25 4.55 13.93
N GLY A 39 10.39 3.78 14.60
CA GLY A 39 10.82 3.00 15.77
C GLY A 39 11.36 3.83 16.93
N GLY A 40 10.96 5.11 17.04
CA GLY A 40 11.42 6.05 18.08
C GLY A 40 12.70 6.81 17.76
N HIS A 41 13.34 6.53 16.63
CA HIS A 41 14.57 7.18 16.18
C HIS A 41 14.32 8.06 14.96
N ASP A 42 15.05 9.17 14.84
CA ASP A 42 15.05 10.00 13.64
C ASP A 42 15.53 9.16 12.44
N VAL A 43 14.83 9.23 11.32
CA VAL A 43 15.23 8.48 10.10
C VAL A 43 16.63 8.83 9.63
N ARG A 44 17.18 9.98 10.02
CA ARG A 44 18.55 10.42 9.72
C ARG A 44 19.62 9.68 10.53
N GLU A 45 19.25 9.06 11.66
CA GLU A 45 20.16 8.25 12.49
C GLU A 45 20.41 6.87 11.90
N TYR A 46 19.56 6.40 10.99
CA TYR A 46 19.72 5.13 10.29
C TYR A 46 20.67 5.26 9.09
N THR A 47 21.42 4.21 8.80
CA THR A 47 21.99 4.08 7.46
C THR A 47 20.85 3.92 6.45
N MET A 48 21.04 4.42 5.22
CA MET A 48 20.02 4.30 4.16
C MET A 48 19.64 2.86 3.88
N GLU A 49 20.62 1.96 3.94
CA GLU A 49 20.41 0.53 3.73
C GLU A 49 19.51 -0.05 4.84
N ALA A 50 19.85 0.14 6.12
CA ALA A 50 19.08 -0.38 7.24
C ALA A 50 17.63 0.15 7.24
N LEU A 51 17.44 1.46 6.99
CA LEU A 51 16.13 2.07 6.92
C LEU A 51 15.29 1.46 5.78
N ARG A 52 15.87 1.36 4.58
CA ARG A 52 15.17 0.84 3.40
C ARG A 52 14.96 -0.66 3.43
N GLN A 53 15.81 -1.42 4.13
CA GLN A 53 15.55 -2.84 4.39
C GLN A 53 14.32 -3.02 5.29
N GLY A 54 14.14 -2.16 6.28
CA GLY A 54 12.97 -2.16 7.16
C GLY A 54 11.68 -1.67 6.53
N CYS A 55 11.73 -1.00 5.37
CA CYS A 55 10.59 -0.41 4.69
C CYS A 55 10.32 -1.09 3.35
N ALA A 56 9.05 -1.31 3.04
CA ALA A 56 8.60 -1.64 1.67
C ALA A 56 7.54 -0.64 1.23
N MET A 57 7.60 -0.22 -0.02
CA MET A 57 6.67 0.74 -0.59
C MET A 57 6.14 0.24 -1.93
N VAL A 58 4.82 0.23 -2.08
CA VAL A 58 4.12 -0.01 -3.33
C VAL A 58 3.55 1.31 -3.80
N LEU A 59 4.05 1.80 -4.92
CA LEU A 59 3.70 3.10 -5.47
C LEU A 59 2.39 3.02 -6.27
N GLN A 60 1.75 4.15 -6.49
CA GLN A 60 0.60 4.27 -7.40
C GLN A 60 0.94 3.81 -8.82
N LYS A 61 2.12 4.22 -9.33
CA LYS A 61 2.64 3.74 -10.61
C LYS A 61 3.52 2.52 -10.37
N ASN A 62 2.93 1.36 -10.52
CA ASN A 62 3.62 0.09 -10.34
C ASN A 62 4.48 -0.25 -11.54
N THR A 63 5.70 -0.74 -11.28
CA THR A 63 6.64 -1.15 -12.32
C THR A 63 7.04 -2.60 -12.11
N LEU A 64 6.92 -3.40 -13.18
CA LEU A 64 7.50 -4.72 -13.29
C LEU A 64 8.66 -4.66 -14.29
N PHE A 65 9.66 -5.50 -14.07
CA PHE A 65 10.82 -5.61 -14.94
C PHE A 65 10.60 -6.73 -15.95
N SER A 66 11.27 -6.64 -17.10
CA SER A 66 11.31 -7.74 -18.06
C SER A 66 11.95 -8.98 -17.41
N GLY A 67 11.32 -10.12 -17.59
CA GLY A 67 11.71 -11.38 -16.94
C GLY A 67 10.48 -12.16 -16.46
N THR A 68 10.69 -13.29 -15.79
CA THR A 68 9.57 -14.10 -15.30
C THR A 68 8.88 -13.47 -14.09
N ILE A 69 7.67 -13.93 -13.75
CA ILE A 69 6.99 -13.56 -12.50
C ILE A 69 7.89 -13.89 -11.31
N ARG A 70 8.53 -15.06 -11.31
CA ARG A 70 9.46 -15.52 -10.27
C ARG A 70 10.62 -14.54 -10.08
N GLU A 71 11.27 -14.12 -11.16
CA GLU A 71 12.34 -13.12 -11.11
C GLU A 71 11.83 -11.77 -10.58
N ASN A 72 10.67 -11.33 -11.01
CA ASN A 72 10.05 -10.11 -10.48
C ASN A 72 9.75 -10.19 -8.98
N LEU A 73 9.35 -11.32 -8.45
CA LEU A 73 9.13 -11.53 -7.01
C LEU A 73 10.45 -11.51 -6.23
N ARG A 74 11.53 -12.08 -6.77
CA ARG A 74 12.87 -12.08 -6.16
C ARG A 74 13.49 -10.69 -6.00
N TRP A 75 13.04 -9.69 -6.74
CA TRP A 75 13.38 -8.29 -6.43
C TRP A 75 12.90 -7.83 -5.05
N GLY A 76 11.92 -8.51 -4.46
CA GLY A 76 11.52 -8.29 -3.07
C GLY A 76 12.49 -8.91 -2.09
N ARG A 77 12.90 -10.18 -2.34
CA ARG A 77 13.89 -10.91 -1.58
C ARG A 77 14.53 -12.00 -2.48
N GLU A 78 15.82 -11.88 -2.69
CA GLU A 78 16.59 -12.69 -3.65
C GLU A 78 16.57 -14.19 -3.29
N ASP A 79 16.70 -14.51 -2.01
CA ASP A 79 16.71 -15.87 -1.46
C ASP A 79 15.33 -16.45 -1.14
N ALA A 80 14.24 -15.79 -1.58
CA ALA A 80 12.90 -16.29 -1.35
C ALA A 80 12.69 -17.67 -1.99
N THR A 81 12.21 -18.61 -1.18
CA THR A 81 11.82 -19.94 -1.65
C THR A 81 10.51 -19.86 -2.46
N ASP A 82 10.26 -20.90 -3.27
CA ASP A 82 9.01 -20.98 -4.04
C ASP A 82 7.77 -20.95 -3.14
N ALA A 83 7.80 -21.65 -2.00
CA ALA A 83 6.71 -21.64 -1.03
C ALA A 83 6.43 -20.24 -0.44
N GLU A 84 7.49 -19.45 -0.19
CA GLU A 84 7.33 -18.08 0.29
C GLU A 84 6.78 -17.16 -0.80
N MET A 85 7.19 -17.35 -2.05
CA MET A 85 6.63 -16.61 -3.20
C MET A 85 5.15 -16.93 -3.42
N GLU A 86 4.78 -18.22 -3.35
CA GLU A 86 3.38 -18.66 -3.44
C GLU A 86 2.53 -18.07 -2.31
N GLU A 87 3.04 -18.09 -1.08
CA GLU A 87 2.35 -17.51 0.08
C GLU A 87 2.15 -16.00 -0.09
N ALA A 88 3.18 -15.25 -0.49
CA ALA A 88 3.08 -13.82 -0.75
C ALA A 88 2.10 -13.51 -1.89
N CYS A 89 2.07 -14.32 -2.95
CA CYS A 89 1.11 -14.20 -4.04
C CYS A 89 -0.32 -14.50 -3.59
N ARG A 90 -0.52 -15.49 -2.71
CA ARG A 90 -1.82 -15.79 -2.13
C ARG A 90 -2.35 -14.62 -1.30
N MET A 91 -1.50 -14.03 -0.45
CA MET A 91 -1.85 -12.83 0.33
C MET A 91 -2.21 -11.63 -0.54
N ALA A 92 -1.54 -11.48 -1.68
CA ALA A 92 -1.81 -10.43 -2.66
C ALA A 92 -2.93 -10.80 -3.66
N CYS A 93 -3.58 -11.96 -3.51
CA CYS A 93 -4.55 -12.53 -4.46
C CYS A 93 -3.99 -12.65 -5.89
N ALA A 94 -2.67 -12.79 -6.03
CA ALA A 94 -2.02 -12.91 -7.33
C ALA A 94 -2.03 -14.37 -7.84
N ASP A 95 -2.06 -15.35 -6.96
CA ASP A 95 -2.14 -16.78 -7.26
C ASP A 95 -3.34 -17.14 -8.15
N GLU A 96 -4.46 -16.43 -8.01
CA GLU A 96 -5.69 -16.63 -8.77
C GLU A 96 -5.50 -16.47 -10.29
N PHE A 97 -4.68 -15.51 -10.72
CA PHE A 97 -4.42 -15.34 -12.14
C PHE A 97 -3.13 -16.04 -12.58
N ILE A 98 -2.13 -16.17 -11.71
CA ILE A 98 -0.90 -16.92 -12.03
C ILE A 98 -1.22 -18.37 -12.34
N SER A 99 -2.11 -19.01 -11.58
CA SER A 99 -2.54 -20.40 -11.81
C SER A 99 -3.26 -20.64 -13.14
N ARG A 100 -3.76 -19.57 -13.78
CA ARG A 100 -4.42 -19.64 -15.09
C ARG A 100 -3.47 -19.34 -16.25
N MET A 101 -2.24 -18.90 -15.97
CA MET A 101 -1.22 -18.65 -16.98
C MET A 101 -0.56 -19.97 -17.38
N PRO A 102 -0.30 -20.21 -18.68
CA PRO A 102 0.26 -21.47 -19.15
C PRO A 102 1.56 -21.86 -18.45
N ASP A 103 2.45 -20.88 -18.21
CA ASP A 103 3.77 -21.09 -17.60
C ASP A 103 3.79 -20.75 -16.09
N GLY A 104 2.63 -20.45 -15.48
CA GLY A 104 2.52 -20.12 -14.06
C GLY A 104 3.51 -19.03 -13.62
N TYR A 105 4.36 -19.32 -12.63
CA TYR A 105 5.39 -18.39 -12.13
C TYR A 105 6.52 -18.13 -13.11
N ASP A 106 6.71 -18.98 -14.12
CA ASP A 106 7.71 -18.81 -15.15
C ASP A 106 7.19 -18.03 -16.37
N THR A 107 5.94 -17.56 -16.31
CA THR A 107 5.37 -16.65 -17.31
C THR A 107 6.21 -15.40 -17.43
N HIS A 108 6.61 -15.08 -18.67
CA HIS A 108 7.42 -13.89 -18.96
C HIS A 108 6.58 -12.61 -18.86
N ILE A 109 7.10 -11.63 -18.14
CA ILE A 109 6.57 -10.27 -18.02
C ILE A 109 7.39 -9.36 -18.94
N GLU A 110 6.72 -8.60 -19.78
CA GLU A 110 7.35 -7.59 -20.61
C GLU A 110 7.76 -6.36 -19.79
N GLN A 111 8.64 -5.55 -20.36
CA GLN A 111 9.11 -4.29 -19.77
C GLN A 111 7.93 -3.43 -19.27
N GLY A 112 7.97 -3.06 -18.01
CA GLY A 112 6.90 -2.28 -17.39
C GLY A 112 5.59 -3.05 -17.14
N GLY A 113 5.57 -4.36 -17.43
CA GLY A 113 4.37 -5.20 -17.31
C GLY A 113 3.32 -4.91 -18.39
N ALA A 114 3.75 -4.69 -19.64
CA ALA A 114 2.83 -4.34 -20.75
C ALA A 114 1.84 -5.46 -21.07
N ASN A 115 2.20 -6.71 -20.81
CA ASN A 115 1.38 -7.90 -21.08
C ASN A 115 0.51 -8.37 -19.91
N VAL A 116 0.41 -7.59 -18.83
CA VAL A 116 -0.47 -7.88 -17.69
C VAL A 116 -1.37 -6.68 -17.39
N SER A 117 -2.57 -6.95 -16.84
CA SER A 117 -3.51 -5.89 -16.47
C SER A 117 -2.98 -5.03 -15.32
N GLY A 118 -3.53 -3.81 -15.17
CA GLY A 118 -3.16 -2.92 -14.06
C GLY A 118 -3.35 -3.57 -12.69
N GLY A 119 -4.46 -4.28 -12.47
CA GLY A 119 -4.73 -5.00 -11.22
C GLY A 119 -3.80 -6.19 -10.99
N GLN A 120 -3.42 -6.93 -12.04
CA GLN A 120 -2.41 -8.00 -11.95
C GLN A 120 -1.04 -7.43 -11.57
N LYS A 121 -0.64 -6.33 -12.23
CA LYS A 121 0.60 -5.61 -11.92
C LYS A 121 0.65 -5.14 -10.47
N GLN A 122 -0.43 -4.54 -9.98
CA GLN A 122 -0.52 -4.10 -8.58
C GLN A 122 -0.37 -5.27 -7.60
N ARG A 123 -1.09 -6.37 -7.83
CA ARG A 123 -1.01 -7.56 -6.98
C ARG A 123 0.39 -8.19 -6.95
N LEU A 124 1.10 -8.25 -8.08
CA LEU A 124 2.50 -8.70 -8.12
C LEU A 124 3.43 -7.76 -7.34
N CYS A 125 3.24 -6.44 -7.45
CA CYS A 125 4.03 -5.47 -6.68
C CYS A 125 3.75 -5.55 -5.17
N ILE A 126 2.51 -5.82 -4.77
CA ILE A 126 2.13 -6.07 -3.37
C ILE A 126 2.80 -7.37 -2.88
N ALA A 127 2.73 -8.48 -3.65
CA ALA A 127 3.40 -9.73 -3.29
C ALA A 127 4.91 -9.55 -3.10
N ARG A 128 5.57 -8.79 -3.99
CA ARG A 128 6.98 -8.43 -3.89
C ARG A 128 7.29 -7.65 -2.60
N ALA A 129 6.41 -6.72 -2.20
CA ALA A 129 6.56 -5.97 -0.97
C ALA A 129 6.38 -6.84 0.29
N ILE A 130 5.44 -7.79 0.26
CA ILE A 130 5.20 -8.76 1.33
C ILE A 130 6.43 -9.66 1.55
N LEU A 131 7.07 -10.12 0.49
CA LEU A 131 8.27 -10.98 0.55
C LEU A 131 9.41 -10.33 1.33
N ARG A 132 9.51 -9.01 1.36
CA ARG A 132 10.51 -8.30 2.16
C ARG A 132 10.30 -8.42 3.66
N ARG A 133 9.10 -8.84 4.11
CA ARG A 133 8.71 -8.87 5.54
C ARG A 133 9.04 -7.55 6.26
N PRO A 134 8.58 -6.40 5.74
CA PRO A 134 9.01 -5.10 6.21
C PRO A 134 8.47 -4.79 7.61
N ARG A 135 9.16 -3.93 8.35
CA ARG A 135 8.63 -3.33 9.59
C ARG A 135 7.62 -2.21 9.30
N VAL A 136 7.81 -1.52 8.18
CA VAL A 136 6.89 -0.49 7.69
C VAL A 136 6.50 -0.83 6.25
N LEU A 137 5.22 -1.09 6.01
CA LEU A 137 4.66 -1.31 4.68
C LEU A 137 3.85 -0.07 4.27
N ILE A 138 4.23 0.53 3.16
CA ILE A 138 3.56 1.70 2.59
C ILE A 138 2.84 1.27 1.31
N LEU A 139 1.53 1.50 1.27
CA LEU A 139 0.67 1.26 0.11
C LEU A 139 0.12 2.60 -0.38
N ASP A 140 0.74 3.15 -1.43
CA ASP A 140 0.34 4.44 -2.00
C ASP A 140 -0.62 4.22 -3.17
N ASP A 141 -1.93 4.30 -2.87
CA ASP A 141 -3.04 4.07 -3.81
C ASP A 141 -2.87 2.78 -4.65
N SER A 142 -2.22 1.81 -4.04
CA SER A 142 -1.70 0.59 -4.70
C SER A 142 -2.77 -0.45 -5.00
N THR A 143 -4.03 -0.20 -4.62
CA THR A 143 -5.18 -1.05 -4.90
C THR A 143 -6.24 -0.36 -5.79
N SER A 144 -5.93 0.80 -6.35
CA SER A 144 -6.89 1.59 -7.16
C SER A 144 -7.36 0.88 -8.44
N ALA A 145 -6.53 0.02 -9.04
CA ALA A 145 -6.88 -0.81 -10.19
C ALA A 145 -7.41 -2.20 -9.82
N VAL A 146 -7.59 -2.47 -8.53
CA VAL A 146 -8.15 -3.72 -8.01
C VAL A 146 -9.60 -3.47 -7.59
N ASP A 147 -10.49 -4.45 -7.80
CA ASP A 147 -11.88 -4.36 -7.36
C ASP A 147 -11.97 -4.33 -5.82
N THR A 148 -13.09 -3.82 -5.31
CA THR A 148 -13.28 -3.59 -3.86
C THR A 148 -13.22 -4.88 -3.03
N ALA A 149 -13.72 -6.00 -3.56
CA ALA A 149 -13.70 -7.27 -2.85
C ALA A 149 -12.28 -7.83 -2.73
N THR A 150 -11.50 -7.76 -3.80
CA THR A 150 -10.09 -8.18 -3.81
C THR A 150 -9.23 -7.25 -2.92
N ASP A 151 -9.47 -5.93 -2.93
CA ASP A 151 -8.80 -4.98 -2.03
C ASP A 151 -9.06 -5.34 -0.55
N ALA A 152 -10.31 -5.62 -0.18
CA ALA A 152 -10.66 -6.03 1.18
C ALA A 152 -9.95 -7.33 1.60
N ARG A 153 -9.86 -8.31 0.69
CA ARG A 153 -9.14 -9.58 0.93
C ARG A 153 -7.64 -9.37 1.14
N ILE A 154 -7.00 -8.56 0.30
CA ILE A 154 -5.59 -8.20 0.43
C ILE A 154 -5.33 -7.55 1.79
N ARG A 155 -6.16 -6.58 2.19
CA ARG A 155 -6.00 -5.89 3.49
C ARG A 155 -6.19 -6.84 4.67
N ALA A 156 -7.18 -7.72 4.62
CA ALA A 156 -7.37 -8.74 5.65
C ALA A 156 -6.15 -9.70 5.75
N ALA A 157 -5.62 -10.15 4.61
CA ALA A 157 -4.43 -10.99 4.56
C ALA A 157 -3.19 -10.26 5.14
N LEU A 158 -2.98 -9.00 4.80
CA LEU A 158 -1.87 -8.18 5.32
C LEU A 158 -1.95 -8.00 6.84
N ARG A 159 -3.16 -7.86 7.42
CA ARG A 159 -3.34 -7.79 8.88
C ARG A 159 -2.86 -9.06 9.57
N GLN A 160 -3.22 -10.21 9.02
CA GLN A 160 -2.88 -11.52 9.61
C GLN A 160 -1.42 -11.90 9.40
N ALA A 161 -0.89 -11.66 8.21
CA ALA A 161 0.44 -12.14 7.81
C ALA A 161 1.59 -11.27 8.31
N LEU A 162 1.34 -9.99 8.56
CA LEU A 162 2.34 -9.01 9.01
C LEU A 162 1.93 -8.36 10.34
N PRO A 163 1.71 -9.14 11.44
CA PRO A 163 1.16 -8.61 12.68
C PRO A 163 2.09 -7.60 13.39
N GLY A 164 3.41 -7.71 13.16
CA GLY A 164 4.41 -6.80 13.73
C GLY A 164 4.78 -5.59 12.85
N SER A 165 4.15 -5.45 11.68
CA SER A 165 4.44 -4.35 10.75
C SER A 165 3.46 -3.20 10.91
N THR A 166 3.96 -1.97 10.85
CA THR A 166 3.12 -0.78 10.68
C THR A 166 2.73 -0.66 9.21
N LYS A 167 1.44 -0.56 8.93
CA LYS A 167 0.91 -0.44 7.58
C LYS A 167 0.38 0.98 7.37
N LEU A 168 0.95 1.68 6.40
CA LEU A 168 0.53 3.01 5.97
C LEU A 168 -0.18 2.88 4.64
N ILE A 169 -1.47 3.18 4.61
CA ILE A 169 -2.30 3.03 3.43
C ILE A 169 -2.76 4.42 2.98
N ILE A 170 -2.39 4.82 1.79
CA ILE A 170 -3.00 5.95 1.11
C ILE A 170 -4.10 5.40 0.22
N ALA A 171 -5.33 5.81 0.44
CA ALA A 171 -6.45 5.35 -0.34
C ALA A 171 -7.40 6.50 -0.69
N GLN A 172 -7.98 6.40 -1.88
CA GLN A 172 -9.01 7.31 -2.35
C GLN A 172 -10.41 6.88 -1.90
N ARG A 173 -10.62 5.57 -1.69
CA ARG A 173 -11.91 5.03 -1.23
C ARG A 173 -11.97 4.98 0.29
N ILE A 174 -13.04 5.51 0.88
CA ILE A 174 -13.24 5.40 2.34
C ILE A 174 -13.40 3.94 2.77
N SER A 175 -14.07 3.11 1.96
CA SER A 175 -14.20 1.68 2.23
C SER A 175 -12.87 0.96 2.45
N SER A 176 -11.78 1.48 1.89
CA SER A 176 -10.43 0.93 2.08
C SER A 176 -9.75 1.35 3.39
N VAL A 177 -10.35 2.27 4.16
CA VAL A 177 -9.70 2.83 5.36
C VAL A 177 -10.56 2.74 6.63
N MET A 178 -11.85 2.36 6.50
CA MET A 178 -12.80 2.36 7.62
C MET A 178 -12.35 1.49 8.81
N ASP A 179 -11.66 0.39 8.53
CA ASP A 179 -11.20 -0.57 9.54
C ASP A 179 -9.80 -0.25 10.09
N ALA A 180 -9.21 0.91 9.73
CA ALA A 180 -7.88 1.28 10.18
C ALA A 180 -7.89 1.73 11.65
N ASP A 181 -6.83 1.43 12.37
CA ASP A 181 -6.65 1.85 13.77
C ASP A 181 -6.57 3.37 13.91
N LEU A 182 -6.02 4.04 12.88
CA LEU A 182 -5.90 5.48 12.81
C LEU A 182 -6.07 5.97 11.37
N ILE A 183 -7.01 6.87 11.17
CA ILE A 183 -7.20 7.58 9.90
C ILE A 183 -6.73 9.02 10.10
N VAL A 184 -5.87 9.50 9.21
CA VAL A 184 -5.41 10.89 9.16
C VAL A 184 -6.03 11.55 7.93
N VAL A 185 -6.78 12.62 8.15
CA VAL A 185 -7.39 13.43 7.07
C VAL A 185 -6.50 14.63 6.81
N LEU A 186 -5.98 14.71 5.58
CA LEU A 186 -5.21 15.87 5.12
C LEU A 186 -6.13 16.80 4.28
N ASP A 187 -5.94 18.09 4.45
CA ASP A 187 -6.57 19.13 3.65
C ASP A 187 -5.55 20.25 3.43
N ASP A 188 -5.26 20.54 2.17
CA ASP A 188 -4.27 21.53 1.76
C ASP A 188 -2.91 21.40 2.49
N GLY A 189 -2.40 20.16 2.55
CA GLY A 189 -1.12 19.84 3.18
C GLY A 189 -1.11 19.90 4.72
N LYS A 190 -2.26 20.10 5.36
CA LYS A 190 -2.40 20.15 6.82
C LYS A 190 -3.28 19.01 7.33
N ILE A 191 -3.04 18.59 8.57
CA ILE A 191 -3.91 17.61 9.23
C ILE A 191 -5.22 18.30 9.63
N SER A 192 -6.32 17.93 8.97
CA SER A 192 -7.65 18.38 9.29
C SER A 192 -8.29 17.59 10.44
N GLY A 193 -7.89 16.33 10.61
CA GLY A 193 -8.36 15.48 11.68
C GLY A 193 -7.64 14.14 11.71
N ALA A 194 -7.69 13.48 12.88
CA ALA A 194 -7.15 12.15 13.08
C ALA A 194 -8.00 11.36 14.08
N GLY A 195 -8.24 10.08 13.77
CA GLY A 195 -9.04 9.19 14.64
C GLY A 195 -9.53 7.95 13.90
N THR A 196 -10.38 7.19 14.57
CA THR A 196 -11.11 6.07 13.94
C THR A 196 -12.21 6.59 13.00
N HIS A 197 -12.79 5.72 12.19
CA HIS A 197 -13.92 6.02 11.33
C HIS A 197 -15.05 6.70 12.09
N ASP A 198 -15.52 6.11 13.19
CA ASP A 198 -16.64 6.64 13.99
C ASP A 198 -16.34 8.02 14.55
N ARG A 199 -15.13 8.23 15.05
CA ARG A 199 -14.69 9.52 15.57
C ARG A 199 -14.70 10.59 14.47
N LEU A 200 -14.16 10.29 13.30
CA LEU A 200 -14.13 11.23 12.18
C LEU A 200 -15.52 11.49 11.60
N MET A 201 -16.39 10.48 11.57
CA MET A 201 -17.80 10.64 11.21
C MET A 201 -18.54 11.55 12.19
N ALA A 202 -18.17 11.58 13.46
CA ALA A 202 -18.78 12.46 14.46
C ALA A 202 -18.22 13.89 14.45
N THR A 203 -16.95 14.08 14.06
CA THR A 203 -16.21 15.33 14.35
C THR A 203 -15.58 16.02 13.15
N ASN A 204 -15.40 15.34 12.01
CA ASN A 204 -14.69 15.90 10.86
C ASN A 204 -15.62 16.05 9.65
N ARG A 205 -15.95 17.30 9.33
CA ARG A 205 -16.88 17.64 8.23
C ARG A 205 -16.35 17.17 6.86
N ILE A 206 -15.04 17.30 6.61
CA ILE A 206 -14.44 16.90 5.34
C ILE A 206 -14.58 15.38 5.16
N TYR A 207 -14.32 14.61 6.21
CA TYR A 207 -14.47 13.16 6.17
C TYR A 207 -15.93 12.74 5.90
N GLN A 208 -16.89 13.40 6.55
CA GLN A 208 -18.33 13.16 6.35
C GLN A 208 -18.76 13.45 4.91
N GLU A 209 -18.35 14.60 4.35
CA GLU A 209 -18.70 15.01 2.98
C GLU A 209 -18.18 13.99 1.95
N VAL A 210 -16.94 13.54 2.12
CA VAL A 210 -16.36 12.54 1.23
C VAL A 210 -17.04 11.18 1.38
N TYR A 211 -17.36 10.76 2.60
CA TYR A 211 -18.08 9.51 2.83
C TYR A 211 -19.44 9.52 2.13
N LYS A 212 -20.25 10.59 2.30
CA LYS A 212 -21.54 10.75 1.64
C LYS A 212 -21.44 10.72 0.12
N SER A 213 -20.51 11.50 -0.44
CA SER A 213 -20.30 11.55 -1.89
C SER A 213 -19.96 10.17 -2.48
N GLN A 214 -19.22 9.33 -1.76
CA GLN A 214 -18.88 7.98 -2.23
C GLN A 214 -20.02 6.97 -2.08
N GLN A 215 -20.90 7.15 -1.09
CA GLN A 215 -22.11 6.35 -0.95
C GLN A 215 -23.13 6.67 -2.04
N GLU A 216 -23.32 7.95 -2.35
CA GLU A 216 -24.23 8.41 -3.42
C GLU A 216 -23.78 7.94 -4.81
N GLY A 217 -22.45 7.99 -5.09
CA GLY A 217 -21.90 7.47 -6.35
C GLY A 217 -22.07 5.96 -6.51
N ALA A 218 -22.00 5.20 -5.43
CA ALA A 218 -22.19 3.74 -5.46
C ALA A 218 -23.64 3.31 -5.70
N THR A 219 -24.63 4.20 -5.46
CA THR A 219 -26.07 3.92 -5.69
C THR A 219 -26.54 4.21 -7.11
N ILE A 220 -25.72 4.89 -7.93
CA ILE A 220 -26.09 5.26 -9.31
C ILE A 220 -25.61 4.20 -10.31
N ASP A 221 -24.61 3.39 -9.96
CA ASP A 221 -23.99 2.37 -10.82
C ASP A 221 -24.46 0.91 -10.53
N GLY A 222 -25.55 0.74 -9.78
CA GLY A 222 -26.12 -0.56 -9.37
C GLY A 222 -27.42 -0.94 -10.12
#